data_686de8f8156c310e8b322c565f49d792
#
_entry.id   686de8f8156c310e8b322c565f49d792
#
_cell.length_a   1.000
_cell.length_b   1.000
_cell.length_c   1.000
_cell.angle_alpha   90.00
_cell.angle_beta   90.00
_cell.angle_gamma   90.00
#
_symmetry.space_group_name_H-M   'P 1'
#
loop_
_entity.id
_entity.type
_entity.pdbx_description
1 polymer ?
#
loop_
_entity_poly.entity_id
_entity_poly.type
_entity_poly.pdbx_seq_one_letter_code
_entity_poly.pdbx_strand_id
1 'polypeptide(L)'
;MSENIEDALPLEIHDLTVAYHKRPVLWGIDLEVPKGKLIGVIGPNGAGKSTLIKSTMGLLPWSSGWVKVFGKPVKDNLSRIGYVPQRESVDWDFPVSVMDVVLMGRYGRLGLMKRPGREDRDIARECLEKVQMLPYASRQISNLSGGQQQRVFLARALAQESDLYFMDEPFAGVDAATEAAIVTLLQELKEKGKTLIIVHHDLPTARNYFDMLLLLNMRVIAFGPTESVFKVDLLQNTYGGRLTILSEVAEEVRKKT
;
A
#
# COMPACT_ATOMS: atom_id res chain seq x y z
N MET A 1 -3.43 -33.26 -2.50
CA MET A 1 -2.60 -32.72 -1.40
C MET A 1 -3.19 -31.35 -1.09
N SER A 2 -3.89 -31.20 0.03
CA SER A 2 -4.39 -29.90 0.48
C SER A 2 -3.20 -29.11 1.01
N GLU A 3 -2.71 -28.14 0.22
CA GLU A 3 -1.76 -27.15 0.73
C GLU A 3 -2.38 -26.50 1.96
N ASN A 4 -1.67 -26.51 3.06
CA ASN A 4 -2.06 -25.86 4.29
C ASN A 4 -2.21 -24.37 4.01
N ILE A 5 -3.42 -23.83 4.15
CA ILE A 5 -3.77 -22.41 3.90
C ILE A 5 -2.97 -21.48 4.83
N GLU A 6 -2.41 -22.01 5.91
CA GLU A 6 -1.58 -21.24 6.86
C GLU A 6 -0.18 -20.89 6.33
N ASP A 7 0.36 -21.65 5.38
CA ASP A 7 1.71 -21.43 4.81
C ASP A 7 1.71 -20.65 3.49
N ALA A 8 0.53 -20.34 2.92
CA ALA A 8 0.44 -19.65 1.65
C ALA A 8 0.96 -18.21 1.75
N LEU A 9 1.77 -17.80 0.77
CA LEU A 9 2.30 -16.45 0.67
C LEU A 9 1.16 -15.41 0.53
N PRO A 10 1.26 -14.26 1.19
CA PRO A 10 0.28 -13.17 1.06
C PRO A 10 0.09 -12.71 -0.38
N LEU A 11 1.16 -12.70 -1.17
CA LEU A 11 1.15 -12.32 -2.58
C LEU A 11 2.20 -13.10 -3.35
N GLU A 12 1.79 -13.66 -4.47
CA GLU A 12 2.63 -14.30 -5.48
C GLU A 12 2.27 -13.71 -6.85
N ILE A 13 3.27 -13.28 -7.59
CA ILE A 13 3.15 -12.74 -8.95
C ILE A 13 4.14 -13.49 -9.81
N HIS A 14 3.69 -13.95 -10.99
CA HIS A 14 4.56 -14.64 -11.93
C HIS A 14 4.36 -14.11 -13.35
N ASP A 15 5.46 -13.70 -13.98
CA ASP A 15 5.55 -13.18 -15.36
C ASP A 15 4.47 -12.14 -15.70
N LEU A 16 4.11 -11.29 -14.71
CA LEU A 16 3.05 -10.32 -14.89
C LEU A 16 3.48 -9.21 -15.84
N THR A 17 2.77 -9.08 -16.95
CA THR A 17 2.95 -7.99 -17.92
C THR A 17 1.66 -7.20 -18.07
N VAL A 18 1.76 -5.88 -17.90
CA VAL A 18 0.63 -4.94 -18.01
C VAL A 18 0.94 -3.89 -19.06
N ALA A 19 0.01 -3.67 -19.99
CA ALA A 19 0.15 -2.68 -21.05
C ALA A 19 -1.08 -1.80 -21.18
N TYR A 20 -0.86 -0.50 -21.40
CA TYR A 20 -1.88 0.46 -21.82
C TYR A 20 -1.75 0.74 -23.32
N HIS A 21 -2.80 0.48 -24.10
CA HIS A 21 -2.81 0.74 -25.54
C HIS A 21 -1.55 0.21 -26.27
N LYS A 22 -1.17 -1.05 -26.01
CA LYS A 22 0.03 -1.74 -26.56
C LYS A 22 1.39 -1.19 -26.06
N ARG A 23 1.42 -0.29 -25.10
CA ARG A 23 2.66 0.15 -24.45
C ARG A 23 2.80 -0.54 -23.10
N PRO A 24 3.79 -1.42 -22.91
CA PRO A 24 3.99 -2.07 -21.61
C PRO A 24 4.40 -1.03 -20.57
N VAL A 25 3.78 -1.13 -19.38
CA VAL A 25 4.10 -0.33 -18.20
C VAL A 25 4.73 -1.20 -17.12
N LEU A 26 4.36 -2.48 -17.10
CA LEU A 26 5.04 -3.52 -16.31
C LEU A 26 5.38 -4.66 -17.25
N TRP A 27 6.57 -5.24 -17.07
CA TRP A 27 7.06 -6.27 -17.95
C TRP A 27 7.72 -7.41 -17.16
N GLY A 28 7.12 -8.62 -17.22
CA GLY A 28 7.66 -9.83 -16.63
C GLY A 28 7.98 -9.65 -15.15
N ILE A 29 6.97 -9.28 -14.35
CA ILE A 29 7.13 -9.11 -12.90
C ILE A 29 7.00 -10.47 -12.24
N ASP A 30 8.06 -10.88 -11.54
CA ASP A 30 8.07 -12.00 -10.60
C ASP A 30 8.27 -11.46 -9.19
N LEU A 31 7.40 -11.85 -8.25
CA LEU A 31 7.45 -11.38 -6.87
C LEU A 31 6.78 -12.37 -5.92
N GLU A 32 7.48 -12.76 -4.87
CA GLU A 32 6.96 -13.53 -3.76
C GLU A 32 7.08 -12.73 -2.46
N VAL A 33 5.97 -12.34 -1.89
CA VAL A 33 5.94 -11.49 -0.71
C VAL A 33 5.81 -12.33 0.56
N PRO A 34 6.76 -12.25 1.49
CA PRO A 34 6.69 -12.98 2.76
C PRO A 34 5.65 -12.37 3.71
N LYS A 35 5.10 -13.22 4.60
CA LYS A 35 4.08 -12.84 5.58
C LYS A 35 4.64 -11.91 6.68
N GLY A 36 3.81 -10.99 7.17
CA GLY A 36 4.13 -10.15 8.32
C GLY A 36 5.29 -9.18 8.08
N LYS A 37 5.39 -8.62 6.88
CA LYS A 37 6.42 -7.66 6.50
C LYS A 37 5.83 -6.32 6.08
N LEU A 38 6.57 -5.28 6.36
CA LEU A 38 6.34 -3.93 5.85
C LEU A 38 7.27 -3.70 4.65
N ILE A 39 6.69 -3.64 3.45
CA ILE A 39 7.41 -3.59 2.17
C ILE A 39 7.23 -2.23 1.52
N GLY A 40 8.34 -1.54 1.21
CA GLY A 40 8.35 -0.31 0.44
C GLY A 40 8.51 -0.57 -1.06
N VAL A 41 7.60 -0.05 -1.88
CA VAL A 41 7.73 -0.06 -3.35
C VAL A 41 8.28 1.28 -3.79
N ILE A 42 9.49 1.27 -4.33
CA ILE A 42 10.28 2.46 -4.66
C ILE A 42 10.64 2.46 -6.14
N GLY A 43 10.62 3.62 -6.75
CA GLY A 43 10.99 3.82 -8.15
C GLY A 43 10.58 5.20 -8.65
N PRO A 44 11.08 5.62 -9.82
CA PRO A 44 10.78 6.92 -10.40
C PRO A 44 9.29 7.08 -10.74
N ASN A 45 8.88 8.32 -11.02
CA ASN A 45 7.54 8.58 -11.56
C ASN A 45 7.40 7.87 -12.92
N GLY A 46 6.27 7.18 -13.12
CA GLY A 46 6.05 6.36 -14.31
C GLY A 46 6.67 4.95 -14.25
N ALA A 47 7.32 4.55 -13.15
CA ALA A 47 7.91 3.21 -12.98
C ALA A 47 6.88 2.06 -12.95
N GLY A 48 5.58 2.36 -12.84
CA GLY A 48 4.52 1.36 -12.78
C GLY A 48 4.07 0.97 -11.37
N LYS A 49 4.47 1.71 -10.32
CA LYS A 49 4.15 1.38 -8.91
C LYS A 49 2.64 1.26 -8.65
N SER A 50 1.85 2.28 -8.97
CA SER A 50 0.39 2.24 -8.82
C SER A 50 -0.26 1.23 -9.77
N THR A 51 0.34 1.02 -10.95
CA THR A 51 -0.11 -0.01 -11.90
C THR A 51 0.08 -1.41 -11.30
N LEU A 52 1.23 -1.67 -10.66
CA LEU A 52 1.49 -2.94 -9.98
C LEU A 52 0.40 -3.22 -8.93
N ILE A 53 0.14 -2.26 -8.02
CA ILE A 53 -0.90 -2.41 -7.00
C ILE A 53 -2.27 -2.66 -7.63
N LYS A 54 -2.68 -1.84 -8.59
CA LYS A 54 -4.01 -1.96 -9.22
C LYS A 54 -4.18 -3.27 -9.98
N SER A 55 -3.14 -3.71 -10.69
CA SER A 55 -3.17 -4.99 -11.40
C SER A 55 -3.22 -6.17 -10.42
N THR A 56 -2.40 -6.13 -9.37
CA THR A 56 -2.41 -7.15 -8.31
C THR A 56 -3.78 -7.32 -7.66
N MET A 57 -4.55 -6.25 -7.52
CA MET A 57 -5.93 -6.29 -7.01
C MET A 57 -6.97 -6.65 -8.07
N GLY A 58 -6.57 -6.88 -9.32
CA GLY A 58 -7.51 -7.15 -10.42
C GLY A 58 -8.29 -5.94 -10.91
N LEU A 59 -7.90 -4.72 -10.51
CA LEU A 59 -8.52 -3.46 -10.97
C LEU A 59 -8.06 -3.05 -12.38
N LEU A 60 -6.94 -3.59 -12.84
CA LEU A 60 -6.42 -3.42 -14.20
C LEU A 60 -6.15 -4.78 -14.81
N PRO A 61 -6.55 -5.00 -16.07
CA PRO A 61 -6.24 -6.23 -16.76
C PRO A 61 -4.72 -6.32 -17.06
N TRP A 62 -4.21 -7.54 -17.12
CA TRP A 62 -2.85 -7.83 -17.55
C TRP A 62 -2.82 -8.64 -18.85
N SER A 63 -1.71 -8.56 -19.58
CA SER A 63 -1.53 -9.22 -20.88
C SER A 63 -1.02 -10.65 -20.75
N SER A 64 -0.17 -10.91 -19.73
CA SER A 64 0.37 -12.24 -19.42
C SER A 64 0.66 -12.39 -17.94
N GLY A 65 0.91 -13.63 -17.51
CA GLY A 65 1.23 -13.96 -16.14
C GLY A 65 0.03 -14.27 -15.27
N TRP A 66 0.26 -14.42 -13.99
CA TRP A 66 -0.80 -14.61 -12.98
C TRP A 66 -0.45 -13.98 -11.63
N VAL A 67 -1.50 -13.75 -10.84
CA VAL A 67 -1.40 -13.24 -9.48
C VAL A 67 -2.22 -14.13 -8.56
N LYS A 68 -1.62 -14.53 -7.44
CA LYS A 68 -2.29 -15.22 -6.34
C LYS A 68 -2.14 -14.43 -5.05
N VAL A 69 -3.19 -14.42 -4.27
CA VAL A 69 -3.21 -13.87 -2.91
C VAL A 69 -3.59 -15.00 -1.97
N PHE A 70 -2.73 -15.29 -0.98
CA PHE A 70 -2.88 -16.45 -0.08
C PHE A 70 -3.15 -17.76 -0.85
N GLY A 71 -2.35 -18.01 -1.90
CA GLY A 71 -2.40 -19.22 -2.72
C GLY A 71 -3.60 -19.33 -3.67
N LYS A 72 -4.52 -18.35 -3.71
CA LYS A 72 -5.75 -18.36 -4.52
C LYS A 72 -5.81 -17.18 -5.48
N PRO A 73 -6.62 -17.27 -6.55
CA PRO A 73 -6.90 -16.10 -7.39
C PRO A 73 -7.38 -14.90 -6.57
N VAL A 74 -6.96 -13.69 -6.95
CA VAL A 74 -7.26 -12.44 -6.22
C VAL A 74 -8.75 -12.26 -5.94
N LYS A 75 -9.61 -12.56 -6.92
CA LYS A 75 -11.07 -12.44 -6.80
C LYS A 75 -11.68 -13.21 -5.63
N ASP A 76 -11.04 -14.30 -5.21
CA ASP A 76 -11.50 -15.17 -4.13
C ASP A 76 -11.05 -14.67 -2.73
N ASN A 77 -10.17 -13.65 -2.70
CA ASN A 77 -9.57 -13.12 -1.48
C ASN A 77 -9.72 -11.59 -1.32
N LEU A 78 -10.61 -10.94 -2.07
CA LEU A 78 -10.79 -9.47 -2.01
C LEU A 78 -11.15 -8.95 -0.61
N SER A 79 -11.88 -9.74 0.17
CA SER A 79 -12.22 -9.38 1.57
C SER A 79 -11.00 -9.37 2.51
N ARG A 80 -9.89 -9.99 2.11
CA ARG A 80 -8.64 -10.04 2.86
C ARG A 80 -7.64 -8.96 2.45
N ILE A 81 -8.00 -8.12 1.45
CA ILE A 81 -7.16 -7.07 0.90
C ILE A 81 -7.70 -5.71 1.32
N GLY A 82 -6.92 -4.94 2.06
CA GLY A 82 -7.17 -3.52 2.33
C GLY A 82 -6.48 -2.63 1.30
N TYR A 83 -7.13 -1.54 0.89
CA TYR A 83 -6.55 -0.62 -0.09
C TYR A 83 -6.71 0.84 0.30
N VAL A 84 -5.60 1.55 0.32
CA VAL A 84 -5.54 3.00 0.42
C VAL A 84 -5.07 3.55 -0.93
N PRO A 85 -5.96 4.18 -1.72
CA PRO A 85 -5.61 4.73 -3.03
C PRO A 85 -4.79 6.02 -2.90
N GLN A 86 -4.08 6.36 -3.96
CA GLN A 86 -3.47 7.68 -4.11
C GLN A 86 -4.57 8.76 -4.09
N ARG A 87 -4.34 9.85 -3.37
CA ARG A 87 -5.32 10.90 -3.12
C ARG A 87 -5.94 11.47 -4.39
N GLU A 88 -5.13 11.73 -5.41
CA GLU A 88 -5.54 12.32 -6.68
C GLU A 88 -6.48 11.41 -7.49
N SER A 89 -6.57 10.12 -7.16
CA SER A 89 -7.45 9.16 -7.84
C SER A 89 -8.85 9.07 -7.26
N VAL A 90 -9.16 9.84 -6.22
CA VAL A 90 -10.43 9.79 -5.49
C VAL A 90 -11.27 11.04 -5.80
N ASP A 91 -12.57 10.84 -6.07
CA ASP A 91 -13.54 11.92 -6.14
C ASP A 91 -13.92 12.36 -4.72
N TRP A 92 -13.44 13.55 -4.32
CA TRP A 92 -13.63 14.10 -2.98
C TRP A 92 -14.92 14.92 -2.84
N ASP A 93 -15.62 15.24 -3.93
CA ASP A 93 -16.83 16.07 -3.92
C ASP A 93 -18.08 15.25 -3.58
N PHE A 94 -17.94 13.95 -3.35
CA PHE A 94 -19.05 13.09 -2.99
C PHE A 94 -19.60 13.44 -1.58
N PRO A 95 -20.92 13.67 -1.40
CA PRO A 95 -21.51 14.21 -0.18
C PRO A 95 -21.69 13.14 0.91
N VAL A 96 -20.58 12.60 1.43
CA VAL A 96 -20.57 11.60 2.51
C VAL A 96 -19.84 12.13 3.74
N SER A 97 -20.25 11.67 4.92
CA SER A 97 -19.51 11.97 6.15
C SER A 97 -18.26 11.13 6.28
N VAL A 98 -17.32 11.59 7.10
CA VAL A 98 -16.10 10.84 7.48
C VAL A 98 -16.47 9.46 8.04
N MET A 99 -17.48 9.37 8.89
CA MET A 99 -17.97 8.11 9.45
C MET A 99 -18.47 7.16 8.35
N ASP A 100 -19.22 7.69 7.37
CA ASP A 100 -19.75 6.86 6.28
C ASP A 100 -18.61 6.29 5.43
N VAL A 101 -17.58 7.08 5.14
CA VAL A 101 -16.38 6.61 4.41
C VAL A 101 -15.71 5.46 5.16
N VAL A 102 -15.53 5.56 6.48
CA VAL A 102 -14.88 4.48 7.24
C VAL A 102 -15.75 3.24 7.30
N LEU A 103 -17.08 3.40 7.45
CA LEU A 103 -18.05 2.31 7.42
C LEU A 103 -18.08 1.56 6.08
N MET A 104 -17.71 2.20 4.96
CA MET A 104 -17.54 1.50 3.68
C MET A 104 -16.51 0.37 3.76
N GLY A 105 -15.51 0.47 4.65
CA GLY A 105 -14.56 -0.60 4.92
C GLY A 105 -15.20 -1.88 5.45
N ARG A 106 -16.37 -1.78 6.10
CA ARG A 106 -17.09 -2.93 6.67
C ARG A 106 -17.92 -3.72 5.64
N TYR A 107 -18.29 -3.10 4.51
CA TYR A 107 -19.20 -3.73 3.55
C TYR A 107 -18.70 -5.06 2.98
N GLY A 108 -17.39 -5.24 2.81
CA GLY A 108 -16.80 -6.50 2.37
C GLY A 108 -17.11 -7.70 3.29
N ARG A 109 -17.33 -7.44 4.59
CA ARG A 109 -17.69 -8.46 5.58
C ARG A 109 -19.21 -8.62 5.78
N LEU A 110 -19.95 -7.55 5.57
CA LEU A 110 -21.42 -7.55 5.77
C LEU A 110 -22.17 -8.23 4.63
N GLY A 111 -21.60 -8.25 3.41
CA GLY A 111 -22.29 -8.68 2.20
C GLY A 111 -23.36 -7.67 1.74
N LEU A 112 -23.98 -7.95 0.60
CA LEU A 112 -24.84 -7.01 -0.13
C LEU A 112 -26.15 -6.61 0.59
N MET A 113 -26.62 -7.39 1.57
CA MET A 113 -27.94 -7.24 2.17
C MET A 113 -27.93 -6.70 3.59
N LYS A 114 -26.78 -6.58 4.23
CA LYS A 114 -26.67 -6.13 5.61
C LYS A 114 -26.21 -4.68 5.71
N ARG A 115 -26.85 -3.91 6.58
CA ARG A 115 -26.41 -2.56 6.93
C ARG A 115 -25.44 -2.62 8.12
N PRO A 116 -24.44 -1.71 8.20
CA PRO A 116 -23.54 -1.62 9.34
C PRO A 116 -24.32 -1.47 10.65
N GLY A 117 -24.04 -2.40 11.58
CA GLY A 117 -24.64 -2.42 12.91
C GLY A 117 -23.89 -1.57 13.95
N ARG A 118 -24.16 -1.83 15.23
CA ARG A 118 -23.48 -1.14 16.33
C ARG A 118 -22.00 -1.50 16.40
N GLU A 119 -21.66 -2.77 16.28
CA GLU A 119 -20.28 -3.27 16.27
C GLU A 119 -19.46 -2.64 15.15
N ASP A 120 -20.00 -2.54 13.93
CA ASP A 120 -19.27 -1.91 12.81
C ASP A 120 -19.01 -0.43 13.05
N ARG A 121 -19.97 0.26 13.70
CA ARG A 121 -19.80 1.67 14.09
C ARG A 121 -18.74 1.85 15.18
N ASP A 122 -18.69 0.93 16.13
CA ASP A 122 -17.68 0.96 17.20
C ASP A 122 -16.29 0.71 16.61
N ILE A 123 -16.12 -0.28 15.71
CA ILE A 123 -14.88 -0.51 14.96
C ILE A 123 -14.48 0.74 14.14
N ALA A 124 -15.44 1.35 13.43
CA ALA A 124 -15.17 2.56 12.65
C ALA A 124 -14.71 3.73 13.53
N ARG A 125 -15.27 3.90 14.73
CA ARG A 125 -14.82 4.91 15.71
C ARG A 125 -13.41 4.64 16.19
N GLU A 126 -13.08 3.40 16.56
CA GLU A 126 -11.73 3.01 16.97
C GLU A 126 -10.72 3.27 15.85
N CYS A 127 -11.06 2.97 14.59
CA CYS A 127 -10.20 3.26 13.46
C CYS A 127 -10.00 4.77 13.25
N LEU A 128 -11.06 5.57 13.42
CA LEU A 128 -10.96 7.03 13.36
C LEU A 128 -10.12 7.60 14.51
N GLU A 129 -10.22 7.03 15.71
CA GLU A 129 -9.41 7.42 16.86
C GLU A 129 -7.92 7.16 16.61
N LYS A 130 -7.56 5.98 16.10
CA LYS A 130 -6.17 5.60 15.76
C LYS A 130 -5.50 6.58 14.78
N VAL A 131 -6.27 7.16 13.88
CA VAL A 131 -5.78 8.17 12.91
C VAL A 131 -6.08 9.61 13.33
N GLN A 132 -6.55 9.84 14.56
CA GLN A 132 -6.89 11.16 15.14
C GLN A 132 -7.96 11.93 14.33
N MET A 133 -8.92 11.21 13.75
CA MET A 133 -9.99 11.79 12.94
C MET A 133 -11.39 11.65 13.57
N LEU A 134 -11.50 11.05 14.76
CA LEU A 134 -12.79 10.88 15.44
C LEU A 134 -13.55 12.20 15.68
N PRO A 135 -12.90 13.34 16.04
CA PRO A 135 -13.60 14.62 16.19
C PRO A 135 -14.26 15.15 14.92
N TYR A 136 -13.88 14.61 13.77
CA TYR A 136 -14.41 15.02 12.46
C TYR A 136 -15.42 14.00 11.89
N ALA A 137 -15.84 13.00 12.66
CA ALA A 137 -16.65 11.87 12.18
C ALA A 137 -17.94 12.28 11.45
N SER A 138 -18.59 13.38 11.88
CA SER A 138 -19.83 13.91 11.26
C SER A 138 -19.58 14.92 10.12
N ARG A 139 -18.34 15.35 9.88
CA ARG A 139 -18.03 16.28 8.77
C ARG A 139 -18.12 15.59 7.43
N GLN A 140 -18.46 16.35 6.39
CA GLN A 140 -18.32 15.90 5.01
C GLN A 140 -16.83 15.78 4.65
N ILE A 141 -16.49 14.72 3.89
CA ILE A 141 -15.12 14.43 3.49
C ILE A 141 -14.51 15.56 2.65
N SER A 142 -15.31 16.25 1.83
CA SER A 142 -14.91 17.40 1.01
C SER A 142 -14.42 18.59 1.85
N ASN A 143 -14.86 18.72 3.10
CA ASN A 143 -14.51 19.83 4.00
C ASN A 143 -13.23 19.57 4.81
N LEU A 144 -12.47 18.54 4.46
CA LEU A 144 -11.21 18.17 5.11
C LEU A 144 -10.00 18.61 4.27
N SER A 145 -8.88 18.89 4.97
CA SER A 145 -7.59 19.04 4.28
C SER A 145 -7.13 17.74 3.63
N GLY A 146 -6.21 17.81 2.65
CA GLY A 146 -5.70 16.62 1.96
C GLY A 146 -5.12 15.57 2.90
N GLY A 147 -4.30 15.97 3.88
CA GLY A 147 -3.77 15.05 4.88
C GLY A 147 -4.84 14.45 5.79
N GLN A 148 -5.92 15.19 6.10
CA GLN A 148 -7.06 14.66 6.84
C GLN A 148 -7.83 13.63 6.01
N GLN A 149 -8.09 13.91 4.73
CA GLN A 149 -8.70 12.96 3.79
C GLN A 149 -7.92 11.66 3.71
N GLN A 150 -6.59 11.74 3.59
CA GLN A 150 -5.69 10.58 3.55
C GLN A 150 -5.81 9.72 4.82
N ARG A 151 -5.85 10.34 6.00
CA ARG A 151 -6.06 9.64 7.27
C ARG A 151 -7.43 8.95 7.34
N VAL A 152 -8.48 9.55 6.81
CA VAL A 152 -9.81 8.91 6.75
C VAL A 152 -9.79 7.67 5.86
N PHE A 153 -9.10 7.71 4.73
CA PHE A 153 -8.96 6.53 3.85
C PHE A 153 -8.10 5.44 4.49
N LEU A 154 -7.10 5.82 5.28
CA LEU A 154 -6.36 4.85 6.10
C LEU A 154 -7.30 4.20 7.14
N ALA A 155 -8.10 4.98 7.87
CA ALA A 155 -9.11 4.45 8.80
C ALA A 155 -10.10 3.49 8.12
N ARG A 156 -10.55 3.81 6.90
CA ARG A 156 -11.40 2.93 6.10
C ARG A 156 -10.73 1.58 5.82
N ALA A 157 -9.46 1.60 5.41
CA ALA A 157 -8.71 0.37 5.16
C ALA A 157 -8.50 -0.45 6.45
N LEU A 158 -8.23 0.21 7.58
CA LEU A 158 -8.13 -0.44 8.89
C LEU A 158 -9.44 -1.10 9.30
N ALA A 159 -10.58 -0.41 9.11
CA ALA A 159 -11.90 -0.94 9.44
C ALA A 159 -12.25 -2.20 8.66
N GLN A 160 -11.62 -2.47 7.54
CA GLN A 160 -11.77 -3.71 6.79
C GLN A 160 -11.12 -4.91 7.50
N GLU A 161 -10.15 -4.69 8.43
CA GLU A 161 -9.42 -5.71 9.20
C GLU A 161 -8.78 -6.78 8.31
N SER A 162 -8.15 -6.34 7.22
CA SER A 162 -7.56 -7.19 6.19
C SER A 162 -6.27 -7.87 6.68
N ASP A 163 -5.77 -8.84 5.89
CA ASP A 163 -4.50 -9.53 6.16
C ASP A 163 -3.36 -9.00 5.29
N LEU A 164 -3.71 -8.48 4.10
CA LEU A 164 -2.80 -7.84 3.16
C LEU A 164 -3.28 -6.42 2.88
N TYR A 165 -2.39 -5.43 3.00
CA TYR A 165 -2.71 -4.03 2.71
C TYR A 165 -1.85 -3.53 1.56
N PHE A 166 -2.50 -2.88 0.60
CA PHE A 166 -1.86 -2.05 -0.41
C PHE A 166 -2.12 -0.59 -0.11
N MET A 167 -1.07 0.23 -0.11
CA MET A 167 -1.19 1.66 0.12
C MET A 167 -0.38 2.43 -0.93
N ASP A 168 -1.05 3.33 -1.63
CA ASP A 168 -0.44 4.13 -2.68
C ASP A 168 -0.18 5.54 -2.14
N GLU A 169 1.07 5.82 -1.75
CA GLU A 169 1.54 7.07 -1.15
C GLU A 169 0.73 7.54 0.09
N PRO A 170 0.61 6.70 1.15
CA PRO A 170 -0.22 7.02 2.32
C PRO A 170 0.28 8.21 3.13
N PHE A 171 1.51 8.65 2.91
CA PHE A 171 2.15 9.78 3.59
C PHE A 171 2.03 11.11 2.81
N ALA A 172 1.42 11.11 1.62
CA ALA A 172 1.35 12.31 0.79
C ALA A 172 0.53 13.42 1.46
N GLY A 173 1.14 14.61 1.58
CA GLY A 173 0.48 15.80 2.09
C GLY A 173 0.20 15.82 3.60
N VAL A 174 0.84 14.94 4.37
CA VAL A 174 0.82 14.98 5.85
C VAL A 174 2.07 15.65 6.40
N ASP A 175 1.97 16.22 7.60
CA ASP A 175 3.13 16.74 8.33
C ASP A 175 3.95 15.61 8.98
N ALA A 176 5.19 15.91 9.37
CA ALA A 176 6.13 14.92 9.91
C ALA A 176 5.61 14.22 11.18
N ALA A 177 4.86 14.91 12.04
CA ALA A 177 4.31 14.30 13.25
C ALA A 177 3.19 13.29 12.90
N THR A 178 2.34 13.64 11.94
CA THR A 178 1.31 12.75 11.40
C THR A 178 1.93 11.55 10.68
N GLU A 179 2.99 11.76 9.88
CA GLU A 179 3.72 10.68 9.22
C GLU A 179 4.28 9.68 10.23
N ALA A 180 4.96 10.16 11.29
CA ALA A 180 5.48 9.31 12.35
C ALA A 180 4.38 8.48 13.05
N ALA A 181 3.21 9.08 13.31
CA ALA A 181 2.07 8.37 13.88
C ALA A 181 1.52 7.29 12.93
N ILE A 182 1.46 7.56 11.63
CA ILE A 182 1.06 6.56 10.63
C ILE A 182 2.08 5.41 10.59
N VAL A 183 3.38 5.70 10.57
CA VAL A 183 4.45 4.67 10.58
C VAL A 183 4.31 3.76 11.80
N THR A 184 4.11 4.33 13.00
CA THR A 184 3.86 3.55 14.21
C THR A 184 2.66 2.61 14.06
N LEU A 185 1.55 3.11 13.54
CA LEU A 185 0.34 2.31 13.29
C LEU A 185 0.60 1.17 12.30
N LEU A 186 1.38 1.41 11.24
CA LEU A 186 1.74 0.37 10.26
C LEU A 186 2.64 -0.71 10.88
N GLN A 187 3.55 -0.32 11.77
CA GLN A 187 4.36 -1.27 12.54
C GLN A 187 3.51 -2.12 13.49
N GLU A 188 2.54 -1.53 14.19
CA GLU A 188 1.58 -2.29 15.01
C GLU A 188 0.78 -3.31 14.20
N LEU A 189 0.38 -2.97 12.97
CA LEU A 189 -0.29 -3.91 12.07
C LEU A 189 0.63 -5.07 11.69
N LYS A 190 1.89 -4.77 11.36
CA LYS A 190 2.91 -5.80 11.07
C LYS A 190 3.11 -6.73 12.26
N GLU A 191 3.22 -6.21 13.49
CA GLU A 191 3.35 -7.00 14.72
C GLU A 191 2.14 -7.93 14.95
N LYS A 192 0.96 -7.53 14.47
CA LYS A 192 -0.24 -8.39 14.43
C LYS A 192 -0.23 -9.40 13.27
N GLY A 193 0.90 -9.57 12.58
CA GLY A 193 1.08 -10.52 11.48
C GLY A 193 0.51 -10.08 10.14
N LYS A 194 0.10 -8.80 10.00
CA LYS A 194 -0.39 -8.25 8.72
C LYS A 194 0.78 -7.98 7.78
N THR A 195 0.54 -8.12 6.49
CA THR A 195 1.51 -7.79 5.43
C THR A 195 1.10 -6.48 4.76
N LEU A 196 2.04 -5.56 4.60
CA LEU A 196 1.76 -4.23 4.06
C LEU A 196 2.71 -3.94 2.89
N ILE A 197 2.16 -3.53 1.76
CA ILE A 197 2.89 -3.13 0.55
C ILE A 197 2.57 -1.67 0.27
N ILE A 198 3.56 -0.81 0.37
CA ILE A 198 3.40 0.65 0.41
C ILE A 198 4.24 1.29 -0.68
N VAL A 199 3.61 2.02 -1.58
CA VAL A 199 4.32 2.90 -2.51
C VAL A 199 4.85 4.10 -1.74
N HIS A 200 6.16 4.32 -1.88
CA HIS A 200 6.86 5.40 -1.21
C HIS A 200 7.82 6.10 -2.17
N HIS A 201 7.96 7.41 -2.05
CA HIS A 201 8.80 8.20 -2.95
C HIS A 201 10.02 8.83 -2.27
N ASP A 202 10.03 8.89 -0.93
CA ASP A 202 11.12 9.46 -0.15
C ASP A 202 12.16 8.39 0.20
N LEU A 203 13.32 8.44 -0.45
CA LEU A 203 14.41 7.50 -0.24
C LEU A 203 15.04 7.58 1.16
N PRO A 204 15.31 8.76 1.73
CA PRO A 204 15.87 8.91 3.07
C PRO A 204 15.06 8.18 4.15
N THR A 205 13.75 8.31 4.14
CA THR A 205 12.87 7.68 5.15
C THR A 205 12.63 6.20 4.89
N ALA A 206 12.68 5.76 3.62
CA ALA A 206 12.41 4.39 3.22
C ALA A 206 13.29 3.36 3.96
N ARG A 207 14.58 3.67 4.16
CA ARG A 207 15.51 2.80 4.87
C ARG A 207 15.09 2.51 6.32
N ASN A 208 14.44 3.48 6.96
CA ASN A 208 14.06 3.40 8.37
C ASN A 208 12.67 2.80 8.58
N TYR A 209 11.79 2.87 7.56
CA TYR A 209 10.39 2.49 7.69
C TYR A 209 10.13 1.04 7.32
N PHE A 210 10.84 0.50 6.31
CA PHE A 210 10.50 -0.76 5.68
C PHE A 210 11.47 -1.89 6.04
N ASP A 211 10.92 -3.09 6.28
CA ASP A 211 11.71 -4.31 6.47
C ASP A 211 12.34 -4.77 5.15
N MET A 212 11.59 -4.58 4.05
CA MET A 212 11.99 -4.99 2.70
C MET A 212 11.68 -3.89 1.69
N LEU A 213 12.44 -3.86 0.61
CA LEU A 213 12.22 -2.94 -0.51
C LEU A 213 12.04 -3.70 -1.81
N LEU A 214 11.09 -3.20 -2.61
CA LEU A 214 10.92 -3.53 -4.02
C LEU A 214 11.34 -2.31 -4.86
N LEU A 215 12.47 -2.42 -5.55
CA LEU A 215 12.90 -1.41 -6.52
C LEU A 215 12.29 -1.74 -7.88
N LEU A 216 11.46 -0.81 -8.37
CA LEU A 216 10.67 -0.98 -9.58
C LEU A 216 10.98 0.12 -10.59
N ASN A 217 11.24 -0.29 -11.84
CA ASN A 217 11.25 0.59 -13.00
C ASN A 217 10.81 -0.21 -14.23
N MET A 218 9.50 -0.31 -14.45
CA MET A 218 8.82 -1.17 -15.42
C MET A 218 9.11 -2.68 -15.22
N ARG A 219 10.18 -3.02 -14.53
CA ARG A 219 10.63 -4.37 -14.12
C ARG A 219 11.05 -4.34 -12.67
N VAL A 220 11.10 -5.49 -12.04
CA VAL A 220 11.75 -5.63 -10.74
C VAL A 220 13.25 -5.47 -10.95
N ILE A 221 13.85 -4.45 -10.36
CA ILE A 221 15.29 -4.24 -10.35
C ILE A 221 15.93 -5.02 -9.20
N ALA A 222 15.30 -4.97 -8.01
CA ALA A 222 15.69 -5.75 -6.86
C ALA A 222 14.51 -5.89 -5.90
N PHE A 223 14.43 -7.01 -5.16
CA PHE A 223 13.51 -7.22 -4.05
C PHE A 223 14.20 -8.00 -2.95
N GLY A 224 14.04 -7.56 -1.70
CA GLY A 224 14.66 -8.23 -0.55
C GLY A 224 14.73 -7.35 0.69
N PRO A 225 15.46 -7.80 1.73
CA PRO A 225 15.69 -7.02 2.95
C PRO A 225 16.25 -5.63 2.63
N THR A 226 15.77 -4.62 3.33
CA THR A 226 16.12 -3.21 3.08
C THR A 226 17.63 -3.00 3.02
N GLU A 227 18.40 -3.56 3.95
CA GLU A 227 19.86 -3.42 3.98
C GLU A 227 20.58 -4.02 2.75
N SER A 228 20.01 -5.03 2.13
CA SER A 228 20.60 -5.66 0.93
C SER A 228 20.21 -4.98 -0.37
N VAL A 229 19.06 -4.31 -0.40
CA VAL A 229 18.47 -3.66 -1.59
C VAL A 229 18.81 -2.17 -1.64
N PHE A 230 18.93 -1.51 -0.49
CA PHE A 230 19.23 -0.08 -0.40
C PHE A 230 20.72 0.20 -0.67
N LYS A 231 21.16 -0.08 -1.90
CA LYS A 231 22.54 0.11 -2.37
C LYS A 231 22.59 1.11 -3.51
N VAL A 232 23.70 1.85 -3.57
CA VAL A 232 23.87 2.95 -4.54
C VAL A 232 23.75 2.46 -5.98
N ASP A 233 24.34 1.31 -6.33
CA ASP A 233 24.28 0.72 -7.67
C ASP A 233 22.85 0.32 -8.08
N LEU A 234 22.09 -0.31 -7.17
CA LEU A 234 20.72 -0.70 -7.42
C LEU A 234 19.78 0.52 -7.54
N LEU A 235 19.99 1.53 -6.71
CA LEU A 235 19.26 2.79 -6.79
C LEU A 235 19.60 3.54 -8.09
N GLN A 236 20.87 3.57 -8.52
CA GLN A 236 21.28 4.14 -9.80
C GLN A 236 20.58 3.45 -10.98
N ASN A 237 20.54 2.12 -10.98
CA ASN A 237 19.85 1.34 -12.01
C ASN A 237 18.36 1.62 -12.03
N THR A 238 17.73 1.82 -10.84
CA THR A 238 16.32 2.10 -10.71
C THR A 238 15.95 3.49 -11.25
N TYR A 239 16.75 4.51 -10.96
CA TYR A 239 16.46 5.91 -11.29
C TYR A 239 17.17 6.41 -12.56
N GLY A 240 17.89 5.55 -13.28
CA GLY A 240 18.50 5.90 -14.57
C GLY A 240 19.60 6.95 -14.49
N GLY A 241 20.40 6.96 -13.42
CA GLY A 241 21.55 7.87 -13.28
C GLY A 241 21.18 9.34 -13.06
N ARG A 242 19.96 9.70 -12.68
CA ARG A 242 19.61 11.05 -12.24
C ARG A 242 20.33 11.37 -10.94
N LEU A 243 21.49 12.01 -11.07
CA LEU A 243 22.54 12.19 -10.08
C LEU A 243 22.15 12.98 -8.81
N THR A 244 21.12 13.82 -8.88
CA THR A 244 20.80 14.75 -7.76
C THR A 244 20.24 14.02 -6.54
N ILE A 245 19.41 12.99 -6.73
CA ILE A 245 18.83 12.20 -5.62
C ILE A 245 19.88 11.28 -4.99
N LEU A 246 20.87 10.87 -5.79
CA LEU A 246 21.88 9.90 -5.38
C LEU A 246 23.03 10.53 -4.57
N SER A 247 23.29 11.83 -4.72
CA SER A 247 24.30 12.53 -3.90
C SER A 247 23.87 12.63 -2.43
N GLU A 248 22.61 12.90 -2.16
CA GLU A 248 22.07 12.94 -0.79
C GLU A 248 22.08 11.56 -0.12
N VAL A 249 21.64 10.52 -0.85
CA VAL A 249 21.67 9.13 -0.37
C VAL A 249 23.10 8.62 -0.18
N ALA A 250 24.01 8.95 -1.10
CA ALA A 250 25.41 8.54 -0.99
C ALA A 250 26.12 9.19 0.22
N GLU A 251 25.76 10.43 0.58
CA GLU A 251 26.26 11.06 1.79
C GLU A 251 25.70 10.42 3.07
N GLU A 252 24.43 10.02 3.09
CA GLU A 252 23.86 9.33 4.24
C GLU A 252 24.41 7.91 4.42
N VAL A 253 24.63 7.18 3.34
CA VAL A 253 25.28 5.85 3.39
C VAL A 253 26.71 5.97 3.89
N ARG A 254 27.46 7.01 3.48
CA ARG A 254 28.85 7.25 3.95
C ARG A 254 28.93 7.71 5.42
N LYS A 255 27.93 8.36 5.96
CA LYS A 255 27.91 8.82 7.37
C LYS A 255 27.64 7.69 8.38
N LYS A 256 27.20 6.53 7.93
CA LYS A 256 26.83 5.37 8.78
C LYS A 256 27.75 4.14 8.60
N THR A 257 28.82 4.28 7.79
CA THR A 257 29.91 3.31 7.64
C THR A 257 31.14 3.82 8.34
#